data_7de38d3a0a5b2af8c566313f0004917e
#
_entry.id   7de38d3a0a5b2af8c566313f0004917e
#
_cell.length_a   1.000
_cell.length_b   1.000
_cell.length_c   1.000
_cell.angle_alpha   90.00
_cell.angle_beta   90.00
_cell.angle_gamma   90.00
#
_symmetry.space_group_name_H-M   'P 1'
#
loop_
_entity.id
_entity.type
_entity.pdbx_description
1 polymer ?
#
loop_
_entity_poly.entity_id
_entity_poly.type
_entity_poly.pdbx_seq_one_letter_code
_entity_poly.pdbx_strand_id
1 'polypeptide(L)'
;MKKLLLQLDSSRLPSVFDQVVAYDAGADAIMSYGGVTEGDVRDLIHGCIFTRGPKDLHNTAVWIGGNNMSAGEQLLALAQDTLFAPFSVSIMLDSNGSNTTAVAAVVKIEETVGDLHGRKVLILAGTGPVGQRAAGLLAKDGADVTITSRKPEQGEKARQFIDARFNVGVKSVAMTDPSTLPELLDGVEVLLNSGPAGVQMVPKAAWSGVKTLKVAVDLNAVPPLGIEGVEVDDAAERRGGVTVYGAFGVGNFKTKLHKACVAKLFTRNDLVLDAEAIAEVARGMSKAKR
;
A
#
# COMPACT_ATOMS: atom_id res chain seq x y z
N MET A 1 13.68 -6.30 27.54
CA MET A 1 13.54 -4.81 27.51
C MET A 1 12.22 -4.48 26.86
N LYS A 2 11.55 -3.35 27.21
CA LYS A 2 10.28 -2.96 26.56
C LYS A 2 10.47 -2.62 25.10
N LYS A 3 9.56 -3.09 24.25
CA LYS A 3 9.44 -2.72 22.85
C LYS A 3 8.70 -1.38 22.73
N LEU A 4 9.43 -0.34 22.32
CA LEU A 4 8.92 1.02 22.20
C LEU A 4 8.75 1.38 20.73
N LEU A 5 7.56 1.84 20.36
CA LEU A 5 7.28 2.34 19.02
C LEU A 5 7.11 3.86 19.07
N LEU A 6 7.93 4.57 18.30
CA LEU A 6 7.74 5.99 18.04
C LEU A 6 6.85 6.15 16.82
N GLN A 7 5.67 6.71 16.99
CA GLN A 7 4.77 7.06 15.90
C GLN A 7 4.98 8.53 15.50
N LEU A 8 5.44 8.74 14.28
CA LEU A 8 5.55 10.05 13.64
C LEU A 8 4.41 10.20 12.65
N ASP A 9 3.46 11.07 12.94
CA ASP A 9 2.27 11.27 12.12
C ASP A 9 2.25 12.71 11.57
N SER A 10 2.21 12.86 10.25
CA SER A 10 2.10 14.18 9.62
C SER A 10 0.74 14.84 9.82
N SER A 11 -0.28 14.09 10.25
CA SER A 11 -1.59 14.62 10.63
C SER A 11 -1.59 15.13 12.05
N ARG A 12 -2.37 16.16 12.33
CA ARG A 12 -2.49 16.75 13.68
C ARG A 12 -2.84 15.73 14.76
N LEU A 13 -3.71 14.78 14.44
CA LEU A 13 -4.10 13.69 15.32
C LEU A 13 -3.50 12.38 14.79
N PRO A 14 -2.59 11.75 15.54
CA PRO A 14 -2.06 10.45 15.18
C PRO A 14 -3.17 9.40 15.09
N SER A 15 -3.01 8.48 14.14
CA SER A 15 -3.99 7.44 13.85
C SER A 15 -4.17 6.49 15.04
N VAL A 16 -5.38 6.45 15.61
CA VAL A 16 -5.75 5.48 16.66
C VAL A 16 -5.75 4.05 16.11
N PHE A 17 -6.15 3.87 14.84
CA PHE A 17 -6.12 2.56 14.18
C PHE A 17 -4.71 1.97 14.21
N ASP A 18 -3.70 2.76 13.83
CA ASP A 18 -2.31 2.29 13.79
C ASP A 18 -1.78 1.97 15.18
N GLN A 19 -2.18 2.74 16.20
CA GLN A 19 -1.82 2.45 17.60
C GLN A 19 -2.39 1.13 18.08
N VAL A 20 -3.67 0.88 17.83
CA VAL A 20 -4.32 -0.39 18.21
C VAL A 20 -3.63 -1.56 17.52
N VAL A 21 -3.35 -1.44 16.22
CA VAL A 21 -2.60 -2.47 15.47
C VAL A 21 -1.21 -2.70 16.05
N ALA A 22 -0.52 -1.64 16.46
CA ALA A 22 0.83 -1.74 17.03
C ALA A 22 0.83 -2.43 18.40
N TYR A 23 -0.13 -2.12 19.27
CA TYR A 23 -0.30 -2.87 20.53
C TYR A 23 -0.62 -4.34 20.28
N ASP A 24 -1.54 -4.63 19.37
CA ASP A 24 -1.88 -6.01 18.99
C ASP A 24 -0.70 -6.77 18.33
N ALA A 25 0.26 -6.04 17.78
CA ALA A 25 1.49 -6.60 17.22
C ALA A 25 2.63 -6.77 18.25
N GLY A 26 2.37 -6.43 19.51
CA GLY A 26 3.29 -6.65 20.63
C GLY A 26 4.22 -5.48 20.95
N ALA A 27 3.88 -4.25 20.58
CA ALA A 27 4.51 -3.06 21.14
C ALA A 27 4.10 -2.90 22.62
N ASP A 28 5.06 -2.70 23.51
CA ASP A 28 4.79 -2.51 24.94
C ASP A 28 4.36 -1.07 25.27
N ALA A 29 4.82 -0.10 24.48
CA ALA A 29 4.41 1.30 24.59
C ALA A 29 4.60 2.04 23.27
N ILE A 30 3.72 3.03 23.02
CA ILE A 30 3.75 3.87 21.83
C ILE A 30 3.92 5.33 22.27
N MET A 31 4.89 6.00 21.69
CA MET A 31 5.10 7.45 21.83
C MET A 31 4.60 8.10 20.54
N SER A 32 3.44 8.77 20.60
CA SER A 32 2.78 9.30 19.41
C SER A 32 2.94 10.81 19.31
N TYR A 33 3.44 11.26 18.17
CA TYR A 33 3.61 12.66 17.81
C TYR A 33 2.77 12.97 16.57
N GLY A 34 1.88 13.94 16.67
CA GLY A 34 1.05 14.44 15.57
C GLY A 34 1.52 15.79 15.07
N GLY A 35 1.23 16.08 13.78
CA GLY A 35 1.67 17.30 13.12
C GLY A 35 3.18 17.38 12.93
N VAL A 36 3.85 16.22 12.83
CA VAL A 36 5.30 16.13 12.65
C VAL A 36 5.70 16.73 11.31
N THR A 37 6.67 17.62 11.35
CA THR A 37 7.28 18.28 10.20
C THR A 37 8.72 17.78 9.98
N GLU A 38 9.30 18.13 8.85
CA GLU A 38 10.71 17.81 8.53
C GLU A 38 11.68 18.30 9.61
N GLY A 39 11.40 19.48 10.22
CA GLY A 39 12.24 20.07 11.27
C GLY A 39 12.28 19.28 12.57
N ASP A 40 11.28 18.44 12.82
CA ASP A 40 11.15 17.69 14.08
C ASP A 40 11.87 16.33 14.02
N VAL A 41 12.10 15.79 12.81
CA VAL A 41 12.54 14.40 12.59
C VAL A 41 13.86 14.11 13.28
N ARG A 42 14.84 14.98 13.12
CA ARG A 42 16.19 14.77 13.63
C ARG A 42 16.20 14.56 15.14
N ASP A 43 15.53 15.43 15.89
CA ASP A 43 15.52 15.36 17.35
C ASP A 43 14.76 14.14 17.85
N LEU A 44 13.66 13.78 17.18
CA LEU A 44 12.87 12.59 17.50
C LEU A 44 13.66 11.29 17.25
N ILE A 45 14.38 11.21 16.12
CA ILE A 45 15.22 10.06 15.79
C ILE A 45 16.43 9.98 16.74
N HIS A 46 17.09 11.09 17.08
CA HIS A 46 18.16 11.11 18.07
C HIS A 46 17.67 10.62 19.44
N GLY A 47 16.44 10.99 19.84
CA GLY A 47 15.79 10.45 21.03
C GLY A 47 15.63 8.92 21.00
N CYS A 48 15.44 8.32 19.83
CA CYS A 48 15.38 6.86 19.68
C CYS A 48 16.74 6.18 19.82
N ILE A 49 17.79 6.75 19.21
CA ILE A 49 19.09 6.04 19.05
C ILE A 49 20.07 6.26 20.20
N PHE A 50 19.93 7.34 20.98
CA PHE A 50 20.88 7.66 22.08
C PHE A 50 20.44 7.19 23.46
N THR A 51 19.29 6.53 23.58
CA THR A 51 18.75 6.07 24.87
C THR A 51 19.14 4.64 25.26
N ARG A 52 19.61 3.85 24.29
CA ARG A 52 19.97 2.44 24.46
C ARG A 52 21.28 2.11 23.81
N GLY A 53 21.99 1.10 24.33
CA GLY A 53 23.18 0.58 23.66
C GLY A 53 22.84 -0.05 22.30
N PRO A 54 23.77 -0.07 21.33
CA PRO A 54 23.49 -0.57 19.96
C PRO A 54 22.86 -1.96 19.90
N LYS A 55 23.23 -2.85 20.82
CA LYS A 55 22.67 -4.21 20.91
C LYS A 55 21.19 -4.26 21.31
N ASP A 56 20.71 -3.20 21.97
CA ASP A 56 19.36 -3.12 22.50
C ASP A 56 18.42 -2.26 21.65
N LEU A 57 18.97 -1.56 20.62
CA LEU A 57 18.21 -0.67 19.75
C LEU A 57 17.12 -1.38 18.95
N HIS A 58 17.21 -2.69 18.73
CA HIS A 58 16.11 -3.48 18.13
C HIS A 58 14.82 -3.47 18.95
N ASN A 59 14.85 -3.04 20.22
CA ASN A 59 13.67 -2.85 21.04
C ASN A 59 13.05 -1.44 20.90
N THR A 60 13.60 -0.59 20.02
CA THR A 60 13.01 0.69 19.62
C THR A 60 12.79 0.68 18.13
N ALA A 61 11.62 1.12 17.69
CA ALA A 61 11.27 1.22 16.28
C ALA A 61 10.49 2.49 15.98
N VAL A 62 10.45 2.89 14.71
CA VAL A 62 9.75 4.09 14.23
C VAL A 62 8.66 3.68 13.26
N TRP A 63 7.49 4.27 13.42
CA TRP A 63 6.37 4.20 12.50
C TRP A 63 6.10 5.58 11.93
N ILE A 64 6.09 5.69 10.60
CA ILE A 64 5.74 6.92 9.91
C ILE A 64 4.34 6.76 9.32
N GLY A 65 3.39 7.55 9.85
CA GLY A 65 1.98 7.57 9.51
C GLY A 65 1.53 8.88 8.87
N GLY A 66 0.24 9.19 9.07
CA GLY A 66 -0.39 10.40 8.58
C GLY A 66 -1.19 10.18 7.30
N ASN A 67 -1.95 11.19 6.89
CA ASN A 67 -2.84 11.13 5.74
C ASN A 67 -2.20 11.60 4.43
N ASN A 68 -0.95 12.06 4.47
CA ASN A 68 -0.19 12.55 3.32
C ASN A 68 1.04 11.67 3.07
N MET A 69 0.96 10.87 2.00
CA MET A 69 2.02 9.93 1.66
C MET A 69 3.33 10.62 1.24
N SER A 70 3.25 11.74 0.52
CA SER A 70 4.45 12.49 0.11
C SER A 70 5.18 13.06 1.33
N ALA A 71 4.45 13.61 2.30
CA ALA A 71 5.04 14.02 3.57
C ALA A 71 5.67 12.83 4.30
N GLY A 72 4.99 11.68 4.33
CA GLY A 72 5.55 10.47 4.93
C GLY A 72 6.86 10.01 4.28
N GLU A 73 6.98 10.10 2.96
CA GLU A 73 8.22 9.77 2.24
C GLU A 73 9.36 10.74 2.58
N GLN A 74 9.04 12.03 2.73
CA GLN A 74 10.02 13.04 3.17
C GLN A 74 10.50 12.75 4.60
N LEU A 75 9.56 12.45 5.53
CA LEU A 75 9.93 12.08 6.90
C LEU A 75 10.78 10.80 6.93
N LEU A 76 10.47 9.80 6.07
CA LEU A 76 11.27 8.58 5.97
C LEU A 76 12.70 8.88 5.51
N ALA A 77 12.86 9.65 4.46
CA ALA A 77 14.19 10.01 3.93
C ALA A 77 15.05 10.71 5.00
N LEU A 78 14.46 11.72 5.68
CA LEU A 78 15.15 12.44 6.76
C LEU A 78 15.48 11.54 7.95
N ALA A 79 14.57 10.62 8.30
CA ALA A 79 14.83 9.66 9.37
C ALA A 79 16.01 8.74 9.03
N GLN A 80 16.06 8.24 7.78
CA GLN A 80 17.17 7.41 7.30
C GLN A 80 18.50 8.18 7.29
N ASP A 81 18.48 9.43 6.83
CA ASP A 81 19.69 10.30 6.80
C ASP A 81 20.20 10.65 8.21
N THR A 82 19.33 10.58 9.21
CA THR A 82 19.69 10.83 10.61
C THR A 82 20.33 9.62 11.28
N LEU A 83 20.06 8.41 10.78
CA LEU A 83 20.62 7.17 11.32
C LEU A 83 22.08 6.97 10.89
N PHE A 84 22.89 6.39 11.76
CA PHE A 84 24.28 6.04 11.43
C PHE A 84 24.75 4.83 12.23
N ALA A 85 25.59 4.01 11.63
CA ALA A 85 26.12 2.81 12.30
C ALA A 85 27.03 3.17 13.48
N PRO A 86 26.93 2.49 14.64
CA PRO A 86 26.01 1.39 14.94
C PRO A 86 24.65 1.83 15.55
N PHE A 87 24.35 3.14 15.52
CA PHE A 87 23.15 3.73 16.11
C PHE A 87 22.05 3.79 15.06
N SER A 88 21.20 2.77 15.04
CA SER A 88 20.09 2.63 14.09
C SER A 88 18.89 2.00 14.77
N VAL A 89 17.70 2.31 14.28
CA VAL A 89 16.42 1.68 14.63
C VAL A 89 15.64 1.35 13.36
N SER A 90 14.83 0.30 13.42
CA SER A 90 13.96 -0.05 12.27
C SER A 90 12.85 0.97 12.08
N ILE A 91 12.53 1.26 10.82
CA ILE A 91 11.51 2.23 10.43
C ILE A 91 10.50 1.55 9.50
N MET A 92 9.22 1.88 9.64
CA MET A 92 8.16 1.52 8.70
C MET A 92 7.43 2.78 8.22
N LEU A 93 7.15 2.83 6.92
CA LEU A 93 6.33 3.84 6.29
C LEU A 93 5.01 3.23 5.83
N ASP A 94 3.90 3.74 6.37
CA ASP A 94 2.56 3.35 5.89
C ASP A 94 1.54 4.50 6.03
N SER A 95 1.94 5.70 5.57
CA SER A 95 1.05 6.86 5.58
C SER A 95 -0.25 6.55 4.84
N ASN A 96 -1.37 6.91 5.46
CA ASN A 96 -2.73 6.61 4.99
C ASN A 96 -3.00 5.10 4.77
N GLY A 97 -2.22 4.22 5.38
CA GLY A 97 -2.29 2.78 5.16
C GLY A 97 -2.02 2.36 3.70
N SER A 98 -1.31 3.21 2.94
CA SER A 98 -1.20 3.06 1.48
C SER A 98 -0.35 1.89 1.06
N ASN A 99 0.80 1.70 1.73
CA ASN A 99 1.72 0.61 1.39
C ASN A 99 1.10 -0.75 1.73
N THR A 100 0.57 -0.91 2.94
CA THR A 100 -0.03 -2.19 3.35
C THR A 100 -1.29 -2.52 2.56
N THR A 101 -2.10 -1.53 2.15
CA THR A 101 -3.29 -1.74 1.31
C THR A 101 -2.91 -2.14 -0.11
N ALA A 102 -1.98 -1.41 -0.73
CA ALA A 102 -1.51 -1.73 -2.07
C ALA A 102 -0.88 -3.13 -2.13
N VAL A 103 0.00 -3.45 -1.18
CA VAL A 103 0.63 -4.77 -1.07
C VAL A 103 -0.41 -5.87 -0.86
N ALA A 104 -1.41 -5.65 -0.01
CA ALA A 104 -2.46 -6.65 0.20
C ALA A 104 -3.24 -6.95 -1.08
N ALA A 105 -3.58 -5.92 -1.87
CA ALA A 105 -4.24 -6.08 -3.17
C ALA A 105 -3.34 -6.81 -4.16
N VAL A 106 -2.07 -6.43 -4.28
CA VAL A 106 -1.08 -7.07 -5.17
C VAL A 106 -0.94 -8.57 -4.86
N VAL A 107 -0.78 -8.93 -3.58
CA VAL A 107 -0.65 -10.35 -3.19
C VAL A 107 -1.93 -11.14 -3.51
N LYS A 108 -3.14 -10.55 -3.37
CA LYS A 108 -4.39 -11.22 -3.77
C LYS A 108 -4.48 -11.41 -5.28
N ILE A 109 -3.98 -10.47 -6.05
CA ILE A 109 -3.84 -10.60 -7.50
C ILE A 109 -2.87 -11.74 -7.83
N GLU A 110 -1.66 -11.75 -7.24
CA GLU A 110 -0.65 -12.79 -7.43
C GLU A 110 -1.16 -14.20 -7.05
N GLU A 111 -1.89 -14.32 -5.93
CA GLU A 111 -2.51 -15.57 -5.49
C GLU A 111 -3.50 -16.12 -6.53
N THR A 112 -4.14 -15.22 -7.29
CA THR A 112 -5.18 -15.58 -8.28
C THR A 112 -4.59 -15.90 -9.66
N VAL A 113 -3.69 -15.03 -10.17
CA VAL A 113 -3.22 -15.14 -11.54
C VAL A 113 -1.85 -15.81 -11.67
N GLY A 114 -1.12 -15.99 -10.58
CA GLY A 114 0.25 -16.53 -10.56
C GLY A 114 1.26 -15.53 -11.11
N ASP A 115 2.03 -15.96 -12.11
CA ASP A 115 3.04 -15.11 -12.76
C ASP A 115 2.40 -13.86 -13.39
N LEU A 116 2.97 -12.70 -13.10
CA LEU A 116 2.51 -11.40 -13.58
C LEU A 116 3.19 -10.95 -14.87
N HIS A 117 4.25 -11.62 -15.29
CA HIS A 117 5.03 -11.22 -16.45
C HIS A 117 4.17 -11.12 -17.73
N GLY A 118 4.15 -9.92 -18.34
CA GLY A 118 3.40 -9.62 -19.55
C GLY A 118 1.88 -9.52 -19.39
N ARG A 119 1.32 -9.71 -18.19
CA ARG A 119 -0.12 -9.55 -17.96
C ARG A 119 -0.53 -8.10 -18.03
N LYS A 120 -1.65 -7.86 -18.72
CA LYS A 120 -2.24 -6.52 -18.80
C LYS A 120 -3.04 -6.20 -17.55
N VAL A 121 -2.62 -5.14 -16.86
CA VAL A 121 -3.24 -4.64 -15.63
C VAL A 121 -3.81 -3.25 -15.86
N LEU A 122 -5.07 -3.05 -15.51
CA LEU A 122 -5.72 -1.74 -15.48
C LEU A 122 -5.98 -1.31 -14.04
N ILE A 123 -5.43 -0.17 -13.65
CA ILE A 123 -5.68 0.43 -12.33
C ILE A 123 -6.48 1.72 -12.50
N LEU A 124 -7.72 1.69 -12.03
CA LEU A 124 -8.59 2.86 -12.08
C LEU A 124 -8.25 3.83 -10.95
N ALA A 125 -8.30 5.13 -11.29
CA ALA A 125 -7.88 6.22 -10.40
C ALA A 125 -6.47 6.01 -9.80
N GLY A 126 -5.55 5.49 -10.60
CA GLY A 126 -4.21 5.08 -10.18
C GLY A 126 -3.27 6.22 -9.77
N THR A 127 -3.75 7.46 -9.74
CA THR A 127 -2.97 8.63 -9.29
C THR A 127 -2.93 8.81 -7.77
N GLY A 128 -3.77 8.08 -7.03
CA GLY A 128 -3.78 8.09 -5.57
C GLY A 128 -2.64 7.25 -4.97
N PRO A 129 -2.36 7.40 -3.66
CA PRO A 129 -1.24 6.71 -3.01
C PRO A 129 -1.28 5.19 -3.17
N VAL A 130 -2.43 4.56 -2.96
CA VAL A 130 -2.59 3.10 -3.09
C VAL A 130 -2.38 2.66 -4.53
N GLY A 131 -3.00 3.36 -5.49
CA GLY A 131 -2.90 3.04 -6.92
C GLY A 131 -1.46 3.12 -7.44
N GLN A 132 -0.72 4.17 -7.05
CA GLN A 132 0.68 4.34 -7.42
C GLN A 132 1.57 3.21 -6.90
N ARG A 133 1.38 2.79 -5.63
CA ARG A 133 2.15 1.69 -5.03
C ARG A 133 1.81 0.35 -5.68
N ALA A 134 0.52 0.09 -5.89
CA ALA A 134 0.10 -1.12 -6.59
C ALA A 134 0.65 -1.17 -8.02
N ALA A 135 0.60 -0.04 -8.75
CA ALA A 135 1.15 0.05 -10.10
C ALA A 135 2.66 -0.24 -10.13
N GLY A 136 3.42 0.38 -9.23
CA GLY A 136 4.86 0.17 -9.15
C GLY A 136 5.23 -1.27 -8.81
N LEU A 137 4.55 -1.88 -7.84
CA LEU A 137 4.80 -3.27 -7.43
C LEU A 137 4.45 -4.26 -8.57
N LEU A 138 3.27 -4.11 -9.18
CA LEU A 138 2.84 -4.98 -10.29
C LEU A 138 3.76 -4.85 -11.51
N ALA A 139 4.17 -3.63 -11.86
CA ALA A 139 5.11 -3.39 -12.96
C ALA A 139 6.51 -3.96 -12.65
N LYS A 140 6.96 -3.89 -11.40
CA LYS A 140 8.23 -4.48 -10.97
C LYS A 140 8.24 -6.00 -11.09
N ASP A 141 7.08 -6.63 -10.94
CA ASP A 141 6.87 -8.06 -11.16
C ASP A 141 6.59 -8.43 -12.63
N GLY A 142 6.80 -7.46 -13.54
CA GLY A 142 6.76 -7.68 -14.99
C GLY A 142 5.41 -7.49 -15.66
N ALA A 143 4.39 -6.98 -14.96
CA ALA A 143 3.09 -6.70 -15.58
C ALA A 143 3.13 -5.47 -16.50
N ASP A 144 2.32 -5.48 -17.55
CA ASP A 144 2.03 -4.32 -18.40
C ASP A 144 0.92 -3.47 -17.76
N VAL A 145 1.33 -2.47 -16.98
CA VAL A 145 0.43 -1.71 -16.13
C VAL A 145 -0.01 -0.41 -16.79
N THR A 146 -1.33 -0.19 -16.82
CA THR A 146 -1.93 1.09 -17.21
C THR A 146 -2.69 1.67 -16.02
N ILE A 147 -2.38 2.90 -15.66
CA ILE A 147 -3.15 3.67 -14.67
C ILE A 147 -4.12 4.62 -15.38
N THR A 148 -5.28 4.88 -14.78
CA THR A 148 -6.20 5.91 -15.28
C THR A 148 -6.23 7.15 -14.39
N SER A 149 -6.51 8.29 -15.02
CA SER A 149 -6.72 9.58 -14.37
C SER A 149 -7.80 10.37 -15.09
N ARG A 150 -8.61 11.13 -14.36
CA ARG A 150 -9.54 12.11 -14.97
C ARG A 150 -8.82 13.33 -15.58
N LYS A 151 -7.63 13.62 -15.08
CA LYS A 151 -6.80 14.75 -15.53
C LYS A 151 -5.52 14.19 -16.15
N PRO A 152 -5.30 14.37 -17.47
CA PRO A 152 -4.12 13.83 -18.16
C PRO A 152 -2.80 14.24 -17.49
N GLU A 153 -2.68 15.51 -17.08
CA GLU A 153 -1.49 16.04 -16.42
C GLU A 153 -1.17 15.36 -15.08
N GLN A 154 -2.22 15.04 -14.28
CA GLN A 154 -2.05 14.32 -13.03
C GLN A 154 -1.67 12.87 -13.26
N GLY A 155 -2.24 12.27 -14.31
CA GLY A 155 -1.88 10.92 -14.75
C GLY A 155 -0.41 10.85 -15.14
N GLU A 156 0.07 11.80 -15.93
CA GLU A 156 1.46 11.85 -16.37
C GLU A 156 2.43 12.09 -15.20
N LYS A 157 2.09 13.00 -14.26
CA LYS A 157 2.89 13.19 -13.04
C LYS A 157 2.97 11.93 -12.19
N ALA A 158 1.83 11.21 -12.03
CA ALA A 158 1.81 9.95 -11.30
C ALA A 158 2.65 8.87 -12.00
N ARG A 159 2.57 8.76 -13.32
CA ARG A 159 3.39 7.87 -14.13
C ARG A 159 4.88 8.12 -13.89
N GLN A 160 5.32 9.38 -14.04
CA GLN A 160 6.72 9.77 -13.83
C GLN A 160 7.20 9.44 -12.41
N PHE A 161 6.36 9.71 -11.41
CA PHE A 161 6.66 9.36 -10.02
C PHE A 161 6.82 7.85 -9.84
N ILE A 162 5.90 7.04 -10.38
CA ILE A 162 5.95 5.57 -10.29
C ILE A 162 7.22 5.05 -10.97
N ASP A 163 7.49 5.52 -12.19
CA ASP A 163 8.64 5.09 -12.97
C ASP A 163 9.96 5.37 -12.23
N ALA A 164 10.09 6.59 -11.67
CA ALA A 164 11.27 6.98 -10.91
C ALA A 164 11.40 6.22 -9.57
N ARG A 165 10.29 6.10 -8.81
CA ARG A 165 10.31 5.51 -7.46
C ARG A 165 10.56 4.01 -7.48
N PHE A 166 10.01 3.30 -8.48
CA PHE A 166 10.09 1.83 -8.57
C PHE A 166 11.05 1.32 -9.64
N ASN A 167 11.64 2.22 -10.43
CA ASN A 167 12.49 1.91 -11.59
C ASN A 167 11.78 0.97 -12.58
N VAL A 168 10.59 1.39 -13.02
CA VAL A 168 9.71 0.63 -13.93
C VAL A 168 9.19 1.54 -15.03
N GLY A 169 8.42 0.99 -15.98
CA GLY A 169 7.66 1.75 -16.97
C GLY A 169 6.18 1.43 -16.88
N VAL A 170 5.34 2.41 -16.52
CA VAL A 170 3.88 2.27 -16.55
C VAL A 170 3.27 3.21 -17.58
N LYS A 171 2.04 2.91 -18.01
CA LYS A 171 1.27 3.74 -18.93
C LYS A 171 0.25 4.56 -18.16
N SER A 172 -0.04 5.76 -18.63
CA SER A 172 -1.12 6.60 -18.11
C SER A 172 -2.11 6.93 -19.20
N VAL A 173 -3.40 6.74 -18.93
CA VAL A 173 -4.49 7.03 -19.85
C VAL A 173 -5.51 7.95 -19.18
N ALA A 174 -5.95 8.96 -19.91
CA ALA A 174 -7.04 9.83 -19.46
C ALA A 174 -8.38 9.06 -19.60
N MET A 175 -9.13 8.95 -18.48
CA MET A 175 -10.49 8.43 -18.47
C MET A 175 -11.42 9.54 -17.97
N THR A 176 -11.79 10.42 -18.88
CA THR A 176 -12.70 11.55 -18.63
C THR A 176 -14.16 11.15 -18.84
N ASP A 177 -14.42 10.14 -19.69
CA ASP A 177 -15.72 9.60 -20.01
C ASP A 177 -15.76 8.10 -19.69
N PRO A 178 -16.67 7.64 -18.82
CA PRO A 178 -16.87 6.22 -18.53
C PRO A 178 -17.19 5.36 -19.76
N SER A 179 -17.68 5.94 -20.85
CA SER A 179 -17.95 5.22 -22.11
C SER A 179 -16.70 4.63 -22.77
N THR A 180 -15.51 5.13 -22.44
CA THR A 180 -14.21 4.59 -22.92
C THR A 180 -13.75 3.34 -22.18
N LEU A 181 -14.41 2.98 -21.08
CA LEU A 181 -14.01 1.86 -20.23
C LEU A 181 -13.98 0.51 -20.97
N PRO A 182 -14.92 0.17 -21.86
CA PRO A 182 -14.85 -1.09 -22.62
C PRO A 182 -13.60 -1.21 -23.48
N GLU A 183 -13.12 -0.12 -24.08
CA GLU A 183 -11.88 -0.10 -24.87
C GLU A 183 -10.65 -0.28 -23.96
N LEU A 184 -10.66 0.33 -22.78
CA LEU A 184 -9.59 0.18 -21.80
C LEU A 184 -9.52 -1.21 -21.20
N LEU A 185 -10.64 -1.96 -21.17
CA LEU A 185 -10.70 -3.33 -20.68
C LEU A 185 -10.34 -4.38 -21.75
N ASP A 186 -10.10 -3.98 -22.99
CA ASP A 186 -9.73 -4.94 -24.04
C ASP A 186 -8.38 -5.61 -23.78
N GLY A 187 -8.44 -6.92 -23.65
CA GLY A 187 -7.28 -7.74 -23.33
C GLY A 187 -6.77 -7.63 -21.88
N VAL A 188 -7.44 -6.87 -21.00
CA VAL A 188 -7.07 -6.75 -19.59
C VAL A 188 -7.33 -8.06 -18.85
N GLU A 189 -6.37 -8.48 -18.05
CA GLU A 189 -6.45 -9.68 -17.22
C GLU A 189 -6.68 -9.35 -15.74
N VAL A 190 -6.22 -8.18 -15.30
CA VAL A 190 -6.32 -7.71 -13.91
C VAL A 190 -6.95 -6.32 -13.89
N LEU A 191 -8.03 -6.17 -13.14
CA LEU A 191 -8.67 -4.89 -12.88
C LEU A 191 -8.54 -4.54 -11.39
N LEU A 192 -7.95 -3.40 -11.08
CA LEU A 192 -7.88 -2.86 -9.72
C LEU A 192 -8.55 -1.49 -9.67
N ASN A 193 -9.55 -1.33 -8.82
CA ASN A 193 -10.13 -0.03 -8.52
C ASN A 193 -9.54 0.54 -7.23
N SER A 194 -8.86 1.66 -7.34
CA SER A 194 -8.35 2.47 -6.23
C SER A 194 -8.99 3.87 -6.19
N GLY A 195 -10.21 3.97 -6.72
CA GLY A 195 -10.98 5.20 -6.82
C GLY A 195 -11.50 5.72 -5.48
N PRO A 196 -12.08 6.92 -5.49
CA PRO A 196 -12.59 7.54 -4.27
C PRO A 196 -13.78 6.78 -3.69
N ALA A 197 -13.93 6.86 -2.37
CA ALA A 197 -15.04 6.25 -1.65
C ALA A 197 -16.39 6.77 -2.14
N GLY A 198 -17.38 5.88 -2.28
CA GLY A 198 -18.74 6.22 -2.71
C GLY A 198 -18.89 6.62 -4.17
N VAL A 199 -17.92 6.24 -5.02
CA VAL A 199 -17.98 6.53 -6.47
C VAL A 199 -17.88 5.22 -7.26
N GLN A 200 -18.94 4.88 -7.99
CA GLN A 200 -18.93 3.76 -8.92
C GLN A 200 -18.12 4.13 -10.17
N MET A 201 -17.06 3.37 -10.41
CA MET A 201 -16.16 3.56 -11.55
C MET A 201 -16.46 2.59 -12.70
N VAL A 202 -16.96 1.40 -12.39
CA VAL A 202 -17.14 0.29 -13.34
C VAL A 202 -18.56 -0.27 -13.23
N PRO A 203 -19.42 -0.05 -14.25
CA PRO A 203 -20.71 -0.74 -14.34
C PRO A 203 -20.51 -2.24 -14.55
N LYS A 204 -21.40 -3.07 -14.01
CA LYS A 204 -21.33 -4.55 -14.14
C LYS A 204 -21.26 -5.00 -15.60
N ALA A 205 -22.02 -4.36 -16.47
CA ALA A 205 -22.04 -4.68 -17.91
C ALA A 205 -20.70 -4.45 -18.60
N ALA A 206 -19.84 -3.56 -18.08
CA ALA A 206 -18.55 -3.26 -18.70
C ALA A 206 -17.50 -4.36 -18.50
N TRP A 207 -17.54 -5.08 -17.35
CA TRP A 207 -16.50 -6.04 -17.02
C TRP A 207 -16.95 -7.52 -17.07
N SER A 208 -18.25 -7.80 -16.82
CA SER A 208 -18.74 -9.19 -16.70
C SER A 208 -18.63 -10.01 -17.99
N GLY A 209 -18.52 -9.35 -19.15
CA GLY A 209 -18.34 -9.98 -20.46
C GLY A 209 -16.89 -10.04 -20.97
N VAL A 210 -15.93 -9.50 -20.22
CA VAL A 210 -14.51 -9.46 -20.63
C VAL A 210 -13.87 -10.82 -20.45
N LYS A 211 -13.67 -11.55 -21.56
CA LYS A 211 -13.18 -12.94 -21.56
C LYS A 211 -11.77 -13.11 -21.02
N THR A 212 -10.94 -12.07 -21.14
CA THR A 212 -9.56 -12.07 -20.67
C THR A 212 -9.43 -11.81 -19.18
N LEU A 213 -10.41 -11.15 -18.56
CA LEU A 213 -10.37 -10.75 -17.16
C LEU A 213 -10.36 -11.98 -16.23
N LYS A 214 -9.34 -12.06 -15.38
CA LYS A 214 -9.14 -13.15 -14.42
C LYS A 214 -9.48 -12.72 -12.99
N VAL A 215 -9.13 -11.48 -12.64
CA VAL A 215 -9.33 -10.95 -11.31
C VAL A 215 -9.77 -9.48 -11.35
N ALA A 216 -10.73 -9.13 -10.49
CA ALA A 216 -11.12 -7.75 -10.24
C ALA A 216 -11.07 -7.48 -8.72
N VAL A 217 -10.43 -6.38 -8.35
CA VAL A 217 -10.25 -5.95 -6.96
C VAL A 217 -10.85 -4.58 -6.77
N ASP A 218 -11.78 -4.44 -5.86
CA ASP A 218 -12.36 -3.16 -5.46
C ASP A 218 -11.92 -2.76 -4.06
N LEU A 219 -11.21 -1.66 -3.93
CA LEU A 219 -10.74 -1.14 -2.65
C LEU A 219 -11.72 -0.14 -2.02
N ASN A 220 -12.85 0.13 -2.67
CA ASN A 220 -13.89 1.01 -2.13
C ASN A 220 -14.82 0.25 -1.18
N ALA A 221 -14.85 0.69 0.09
CA ALA A 221 -15.72 0.12 1.12
C ALA A 221 -17.05 0.89 1.33
N VAL A 222 -17.24 2.01 0.61
CA VAL A 222 -18.39 2.92 0.81
C VAL A 222 -19.31 2.87 -0.39
N PRO A 223 -20.59 2.49 -0.23
CA PRO A 223 -21.55 2.49 -1.33
C PRO A 223 -21.81 3.90 -1.92
N PRO A 224 -22.04 4.00 -3.24
CA PRO A 224 -21.93 2.92 -4.21
C PRO A 224 -20.49 2.42 -4.35
N LEU A 225 -20.33 1.09 -4.47
CA LEU A 225 -19.01 0.46 -4.60
C LEU A 225 -18.38 0.82 -5.95
N GLY A 226 -17.06 0.74 -6.03
CA GLY A 226 -16.32 1.16 -7.21
C GLY A 226 -16.53 0.25 -8.42
N ILE A 227 -16.62 -1.07 -8.21
CA ILE A 227 -16.93 -2.05 -9.24
C ILE A 227 -18.31 -2.66 -8.95
N GLU A 228 -19.31 -2.32 -9.75
CA GLU A 228 -20.65 -2.85 -9.57
C GLU A 228 -20.67 -4.38 -9.69
N GLY A 229 -21.27 -5.03 -8.69
CA GLY A 229 -21.33 -6.50 -8.61
C GLY A 229 -20.16 -7.15 -7.91
N VAL A 230 -19.22 -6.38 -7.37
CA VAL A 230 -18.23 -6.81 -6.36
C VAL A 230 -18.75 -6.35 -5.00
N GLU A 231 -18.86 -7.25 -4.02
CA GLU A 231 -19.32 -6.92 -2.69
C GLU A 231 -18.12 -6.65 -1.75
N VAL A 232 -18.32 -5.86 -0.69
CA VAL A 232 -17.24 -5.43 0.21
C VAL A 232 -16.50 -6.59 0.88
N ASP A 233 -17.18 -7.69 1.13
CA ASP A 233 -16.66 -8.88 1.82
C ASP A 233 -16.21 -10.00 0.86
N ASP A 234 -16.31 -9.80 -0.46
CA ASP A 234 -15.81 -10.76 -1.44
C ASP A 234 -14.32 -11.07 -1.19
N ALA A 235 -14.01 -12.36 -1.01
CA ALA A 235 -12.68 -12.85 -0.69
C ALA A 235 -12.33 -14.06 -1.56
N ALA A 236 -11.96 -13.82 -2.81
CA ALA A 236 -11.78 -14.80 -3.87
C ALA A 236 -13.10 -15.43 -4.38
N GLU A 237 -14.18 -14.67 -4.35
CA GLU A 237 -15.45 -15.13 -4.90
C GLU A 237 -15.40 -15.22 -6.44
N ARG A 238 -16.22 -16.12 -7.03
CA ARG A 238 -16.31 -16.30 -8.49
C ARG A 238 -17.57 -15.64 -9.01
N ARG A 239 -17.42 -14.61 -9.86
CA ARG A 239 -18.52 -13.90 -10.50
C ARG A 239 -18.31 -13.88 -12.00
N GLY A 240 -19.17 -14.60 -12.75
CA GLY A 240 -19.07 -14.66 -14.22
C GLY A 240 -17.73 -15.16 -14.77
N GLY A 241 -17.04 -16.04 -14.03
CA GLY A 241 -15.72 -16.56 -14.44
C GLY A 241 -14.52 -15.74 -13.90
N VAL A 242 -14.75 -14.53 -13.38
CA VAL A 242 -13.75 -13.66 -12.78
C VAL A 242 -13.65 -13.91 -11.26
N THR A 243 -12.45 -13.97 -10.70
CA THR A 243 -12.25 -13.98 -9.26
C THR A 243 -12.33 -12.54 -8.76
N VAL A 244 -13.11 -12.28 -7.72
CA VAL A 244 -13.30 -10.92 -7.21
C VAL A 244 -12.90 -10.80 -5.74
N TYR A 245 -12.39 -9.62 -5.40
CA TYR A 245 -12.06 -9.22 -4.03
C TYR A 245 -12.66 -7.86 -3.76
N GLY A 246 -13.39 -7.74 -2.65
CA GLY A 246 -13.87 -6.48 -2.11
C GLY A 246 -12.92 -5.91 -1.06
N ALA A 247 -13.24 -4.71 -0.61
CA ALA A 247 -12.39 -3.95 0.32
C ALA A 247 -12.11 -4.69 1.63
N PHE A 248 -13.08 -5.41 2.20
CA PHE A 248 -12.89 -6.21 3.42
C PHE A 248 -12.18 -7.53 3.15
N GLY A 249 -12.40 -8.14 1.98
CA GLY A 249 -11.66 -9.33 1.55
C GLY A 249 -10.15 -9.06 1.48
N VAL A 250 -9.76 -7.91 0.94
CA VAL A 250 -8.38 -7.42 0.94
C VAL A 250 -7.96 -6.97 2.35
N GLY A 251 -8.82 -6.21 3.04
CA GLY A 251 -8.56 -5.61 4.34
C GLY A 251 -8.24 -6.61 5.44
N ASN A 252 -8.86 -7.79 5.41
CA ASN A 252 -8.56 -8.87 6.34
C ASN A 252 -7.10 -9.35 6.25
N PHE A 253 -6.54 -9.41 5.06
CA PHE A 253 -5.12 -9.72 4.86
C PHE A 253 -4.24 -8.52 5.21
N LYS A 254 -4.64 -7.30 4.79
CA LYS A 254 -3.94 -6.06 5.11
C LYS A 254 -3.70 -5.90 6.61
N THR A 255 -4.70 -6.13 7.45
CA THR A 255 -4.57 -6.00 8.91
C THR A 255 -3.58 -7.01 9.50
N LYS A 256 -3.59 -8.25 9.00
CA LYS A 256 -2.59 -9.27 9.40
C LYS A 256 -1.18 -8.89 8.98
N LEU A 257 -1.04 -8.38 7.74
CA LEU A 257 0.24 -7.89 7.21
C LEU A 257 0.76 -6.72 8.05
N HIS A 258 -0.09 -5.75 8.37
CA HIS A 258 0.26 -4.60 9.19
C HIS A 258 0.85 -5.05 10.54
N LYS A 259 0.15 -5.94 11.26
CA LYS A 259 0.65 -6.52 12.52
C LYS A 259 1.99 -7.24 12.34
N ALA A 260 2.13 -8.02 11.28
CA ALA A 260 3.38 -8.74 10.99
C ALA A 260 4.56 -7.78 10.72
N CYS A 261 4.31 -6.68 9.98
CA CYS A 261 5.33 -5.67 9.74
C CYS A 261 5.76 -4.96 11.02
N VAL A 262 4.82 -4.55 11.88
CA VAL A 262 5.16 -3.93 13.16
C VAL A 262 5.96 -4.91 14.05
N ALA A 263 5.54 -6.16 14.16
CA ALA A 263 6.27 -7.17 14.92
C ALA A 263 7.70 -7.38 14.38
N LYS A 264 7.85 -7.33 13.04
CA LYS A 264 9.14 -7.49 12.37
C LYS A 264 10.12 -6.35 12.68
N LEU A 265 9.65 -5.13 12.92
CA LEU A 265 10.51 -3.99 13.26
C LEU A 265 11.38 -4.25 14.50
N PHE A 266 10.88 -5.06 15.44
CA PHE A 266 11.60 -5.40 16.69
C PHE A 266 12.52 -6.61 16.57
N THR A 267 12.68 -7.20 15.38
CA THR A 267 13.60 -8.34 15.18
C THR A 267 15.02 -7.90 14.88
N ARG A 268 15.20 -6.68 14.40
CA ARG A 268 16.48 -6.04 14.05
C ARG A 268 16.36 -4.55 14.30
N ASN A 269 17.45 -3.81 14.12
CA ASN A 269 17.51 -2.35 14.30
C ASN A 269 17.83 -1.58 13.00
N ASP A 270 17.82 -2.25 11.86
CA ASP A 270 18.24 -1.69 10.56
C ASP A 270 17.25 -1.93 9.42
N LEU A 271 16.01 -2.32 9.75
CA LEU A 271 14.97 -2.54 8.73
C LEU A 271 14.36 -1.21 8.29
N VAL A 272 14.16 -1.08 6.98
CA VAL A 272 13.29 -0.06 6.39
C VAL A 272 12.16 -0.79 5.67
N LEU A 273 10.94 -0.68 6.22
CA LEU A 273 9.76 -1.30 5.66
C LEU A 273 8.98 -0.26 4.85
N ASP A 274 9.32 -0.14 3.60
CA ASP A 274 8.58 0.59 2.56
C ASP A 274 7.69 -0.37 1.75
N ALA A 275 7.13 0.06 0.63
CA ALA A 275 6.20 -0.75 -0.16
C ALA A 275 6.80 -2.09 -0.60
N GLU A 276 8.06 -2.09 -1.06
CA GLU A 276 8.74 -3.29 -1.55
C GLU A 276 9.06 -4.26 -0.40
N ALA A 277 9.64 -3.74 0.69
CA ALA A 277 9.96 -4.57 1.85
C ALA A 277 8.70 -5.14 2.53
N ILE A 278 7.59 -4.37 2.54
CA ILE A 278 6.28 -4.85 3.01
C ILE A 278 5.75 -5.95 2.08
N ALA A 279 5.95 -5.84 0.75
CA ALA A 279 5.56 -6.88 -0.20
C ALA A 279 6.31 -8.20 0.03
N GLU A 280 7.60 -8.14 0.36
CA GLU A 280 8.37 -9.33 0.74
C GLU A 280 7.81 -10.00 2.01
N VAL A 281 7.45 -9.22 3.02
CA VAL A 281 6.80 -9.76 4.23
C VAL A 281 5.48 -10.45 3.87
N ALA A 282 4.66 -9.81 3.05
CA ALA A 282 3.36 -10.34 2.64
C ALA A 282 3.47 -11.65 1.86
N ARG A 283 4.41 -11.73 0.91
CA ARG A 283 4.69 -12.95 0.14
C ARG A 283 5.18 -14.09 1.02
N GLY A 284 6.01 -13.78 2.04
CA GLY A 284 6.40 -14.76 3.05
C GLY A 284 5.21 -15.32 3.84
N MET A 285 4.27 -14.46 4.22
CA MET A 285 3.04 -14.87 4.92
C MET A 285 2.11 -15.72 4.04
N SER A 286 2.03 -15.44 2.75
CA SER A 286 1.19 -16.18 1.81
C SER A 286 1.75 -17.59 1.55
N LYS A 287 3.08 -17.72 1.40
CA LYS A 287 3.75 -19.03 1.23
C LYS A 287 3.61 -19.94 2.45
N ALA A 288 3.64 -19.39 3.65
CA ALA A 288 3.51 -20.17 4.90
C ALA A 288 2.10 -20.77 5.12
N LYS A 289 1.10 -20.36 4.31
CA LYS A 289 -0.28 -20.89 4.36
C LYS A 289 -0.55 -22.01 3.36
N ARG A 290 0.35 -22.24 2.41
CA ARG A 290 0.32 -23.35 1.46
C ARG A 290 1.08 -24.54 1.99
#